data_0ec2c32268e0b42acc774f92dcddb97f
#
_entry.id   0ec2c32268e0b42acc774f92dcddb97f
#
_cell.length_a   1.000
_cell.length_b   1.000
_cell.length_c   1.000
_cell.angle_alpha   90.00
_cell.angle_beta   90.00
_cell.angle_gamma   90.00
#
_symmetry.space_group_name_H-M   'P 1'
#
loop_
_entity.id
_entity.type
_entity.pdbx_description
1 polymer ?
#
loop_
_entity_poly.entity_id
_entity_poly.type
_entity_poly.pdbx_seq_one_letter_code
_entity_poly.pdbx_strand_id
1 'polypeptide(L)'
;MSLLGQRQPRTYEPFRGDHPIVVEGLRTQFGSNVVHEDLSLTVNRGEIIGVVGGSGTGKSVLMRAIIGLQPAAAGRIEVLGRSLTDADPDAYLDVRSHWGVLFQGGALFSTLTVGENVEIPLKQFYPDIEPSLRCDIARYKVLLSGLPEDAVSKFPAQLSGGMKKRAGLARALALDPELLFLDEPTAGLDPIGAAKFDRLTRELQQTLGLTVFLITHDLDTLYEICDRVAVIADKRIIAVGTIPQLLETRHPWIEEYFNGPRGRAARDSRDRVLAGAKPVDNRAPRGA
;
A
#
# COMPACT_ATOMS: atom_id res chain seq x y z
N MET A 1 -7.21 25.98 30.00
CA MET A 1 -8.62 25.87 29.59
C MET A 1 -8.68 24.75 28.56
N SER A 2 -9.33 23.64 28.95
CA SER A 2 -9.38 22.37 28.23
C SER A 2 -10.31 22.50 27.01
N LEU A 3 -9.75 22.44 25.79
CA LEU A 3 -10.50 22.32 24.54
C LEU A 3 -10.57 20.89 24.02
N LEU A 4 -10.28 19.91 24.89
CA LEU A 4 -10.50 18.49 24.59
C LEU A 4 -11.88 18.11 25.11
N GLY A 5 -12.93 18.44 24.35
CA GLY A 5 -14.25 17.87 24.56
C GLY A 5 -14.12 16.33 24.56
N GLN A 6 -14.78 15.68 25.53
CA GLN A 6 -14.88 14.22 25.61
C GLN A 6 -15.41 13.70 24.25
N ARG A 7 -14.52 13.15 23.43
CA ARG A 7 -14.93 12.45 22.20
C ARG A 7 -15.62 11.17 22.65
N GLN A 8 -16.91 11.06 22.38
CA GLN A 8 -17.61 9.77 22.53
C GLN A 8 -16.91 8.73 21.64
N PRO A 9 -16.80 7.47 22.09
CA PRO A 9 -16.29 6.41 21.24
C PRO A 9 -17.19 6.32 20.00
N ARG A 10 -16.67 6.70 18.84
CA ARG A 10 -17.39 6.59 17.59
C ARG A 10 -17.38 5.11 17.20
N THR A 11 -18.58 4.53 17.10
CA THR A 11 -18.74 3.19 16.51
C THR A 11 -18.45 3.29 15.02
N TYR A 12 -17.29 2.82 14.62
CA TYR A 12 -16.96 2.70 13.22
C TYR A 12 -17.70 1.50 12.61
N GLU A 13 -18.43 1.74 11.53
CA GLU A 13 -18.94 0.67 10.69
C GLU A 13 -17.97 0.46 9.52
N PRO A 14 -17.42 -0.76 9.34
CA PRO A 14 -16.54 -1.07 8.23
C PRO A 14 -17.17 -0.69 6.88
N PHE A 15 -16.39 -0.15 5.99
CA PHE A 15 -16.86 0.21 4.66
C PHE A 15 -17.36 -1.02 3.91
N ARG A 16 -18.59 -0.98 3.39
CA ARG A 16 -19.24 -2.11 2.72
C ARG A 16 -19.33 -1.95 1.19
N GLY A 17 -18.88 -0.83 0.65
CA GLY A 17 -18.89 -0.56 -0.79
C GLY A 17 -17.84 -1.38 -1.56
N ASP A 18 -18.02 -1.46 -2.87
CA ASP A 18 -17.12 -2.21 -3.76
C ASP A 18 -15.84 -1.46 -4.10
N HIS A 19 -15.86 -0.13 -3.96
CA HIS A 19 -14.76 0.75 -4.37
C HIS A 19 -14.30 1.64 -3.21
N PRO A 20 -13.33 1.17 -2.40
CA PRO A 20 -12.83 1.94 -1.25
C PRO A 20 -12.02 3.18 -1.64
N ILE A 21 -11.57 3.29 -2.89
CA ILE A 21 -10.94 4.51 -3.41
C ILE A 21 -11.56 4.83 -4.76
N VAL A 22 -12.10 6.04 -4.89
CA VAL A 22 -12.61 6.60 -6.15
C VAL A 22 -11.99 7.98 -6.36
N VAL A 23 -11.34 8.17 -7.49
CA VAL A 23 -10.74 9.42 -7.93
C VAL A 23 -11.37 9.79 -9.27
N GLU A 24 -11.93 11.00 -9.37
CA GLU A 24 -12.62 11.48 -10.56
C GLU A 24 -12.10 12.85 -10.99
N GLY A 25 -11.59 12.96 -12.22
CA GLY A 25 -11.15 14.21 -12.84
C GLY A 25 -10.08 14.95 -12.02
N LEU A 26 -9.22 14.23 -11.29
CA LEU A 26 -8.25 14.83 -10.39
C LEU A 26 -7.25 15.71 -11.13
N ARG A 27 -7.11 16.95 -10.65
CA ARG A 27 -6.01 17.83 -10.99
C ARG A 27 -5.16 18.12 -9.75
N THR A 28 -3.86 17.89 -9.86
CA THR A 28 -2.87 18.29 -8.85
C THR A 28 -1.80 19.17 -9.49
N GLN A 29 -1.33 20.17 -8.75
CA GLN A 29 -0.32 21.10 -9.25
C GLN A 29 0.54 21.66 -8.13
N PHE A 30 1.74 22.10 -8.47
CA PHE A 30 2.65 22.87 -7.63
C PHE A 30 2.96 24.19 -8.31
N GLY A 31 2.37 25.28 -7.82
CA GLY A 31 2.39 26.56 -8.53
C GLY A 31 1.75 26.43 -9.92
N SER A 32 2.48 26.77 -10.96
CA SER A 32 2.04 26.62 -12.36
C SER A 32 2.30 25.22 -12.95
N ASN A 33 3.04 24.37 -12.25
CA ASN A 33 3.37 23.02 -12.76
C ASN A 33 2.25 22.04 -12.46
N VAL A 34 1.49 21.67 -13.51
CA VAL A 34 0.42 20.67 -13.44
C VAL A 34 1.03 19.27 -13.51
N VAL A 35 0.80 18.46 -12.45
CA VAL A 35 1.26 17.07 -12.33
C VAL A 35 0.23 16.10 -12.87
N HIS A 36 -1.03 16.25 -12.45
CA HIS A 36 -2.15 15.46 -12.97
C HIS A 36 -3.21 16.38 -13.54
N GLU A 37 -3.85 15.94 -14.63
CA GLU A 37 -4.92 16.64 -15.31
C GLU A 37 -5.97 15.65 -15.78
N ASP A 38 -7.19 15.77 -15.27
CA ASP A 38 -8.31 14.86 -15.57
C ASP A 38 -7.95 13.39 -15.28
N LEU A 39 -7.31 13.14 -14.12
CA LEU A 39 -6.92 11.79 -13.71
C LEU A 39 -8.08 11.11 -12.98
N SER A 40 -8.50 9.94 -13.46
CA SER A 40 -9.56 9.13 -12.81
C SER A 40 -9.04 7.72 -12.54
N LEU A 41 -9.38 7.18 -11.34
CA LEU A 41 -8.98 5.85 -10.90
C LEU A 41 -10.00 5.29 -9.91
N THR A 42 -10.40 4.04 -10.12
CA THR A 42 -11.23 3.28 -9.17
C THR A 42 -10.47 2.05 -8.70
N VAL A 43 -10.39 1.88 -7.38
CA VAL A 43 -9.77 0.72 -6.72
C VAL A 43 -10.85 -0.19 -6.17
N ASN A 44 -10.75 -1.48 -6.44
CA ASN A 44 -11.72 -2.47 -5.96
C ASN A 44 -11.37 -2.94 -4.55
N ARG A 45 -12.39 -3.29 -3.79
CA ARG A 45 -12.22 -3.82 -2.45
C ARG A 45 -11.44 -5.14 -2.48
N GLY A 46 -10.48 -5.27 -1.57
CA GLY A 46 -9.69 -6.49 -1.41
C GLY A 46 -8.69 -6.76 -2.52
N GLU A 47 -8.45 -5.82 -3.46
CA GLU A 47 -7.40 -6.00 -4.47
C GLU A 47 -6.06 -5.40 -4.03
N ILE A 48 -4.99 -5.89 -4.62
CA ILE A 48 -3.70 -5.20 -4.67
C ILE A 48 -3.60 -4.52 -6.03
N ILE A 49 -3.73 -3.19 -6.05
CA ILE A 49 -3.52 -2.41 -7.26
C ILE A 49 -2.09 -1.85 -7.29
N GLY A 50 -1.34 -2.19 -8.34
CA GLY A 50 -0.04 -1.60 -8.62
C GLY A 50 -0.19 -0.28 -9.39
N VAL A 51 0.55 0.76 -9.04
CA VAL A 51 0.59 2.03 -9.78
C VAL A 51 1.97 2.24 -10.35
N VAL A 52 2.04 2.27 -11.67
CA VAL A 52 3.29 2.40 -12.42
C VAL A 52 3.28 3.62 -13.34
N GLY A 53 4.45 4.02 -13.80
CA GLY A 53 4.63 5.15 -14.72
C GLY A 53 6.08 5.60 -14.70
N GLY A 54 6.47 6.42 -15.65
CA GLY A 54 7.82 6.99 -15.74
C GLY A 54 8.24 7.76 -14.48
N SER A 55 9.52 8.08 -14.36
CA SER A 55 9.99 8.95 -13.28
C SER A 55 9.35 10.34 -13.41
N GLY A 56 8.88 10.88 -12.29
CA GLY A 56 8.27 12.22 -12.28
C GLY A 56 6.82 12.28 -12.76
N THR A 57 6.16 11.17 -13.13
CA THR A 57 4.75 11.17 -13.57
C THR A 57 3.74 11.44 -12.45
N GLY A 58 4.20 11.58 -11.20
CA GLY A 58 3.32 11.97 -10.09
C GLY A 58 2.76 10.81 -9.26
N LYS A 59 3.23 9.55 -9.38
CA LYS A 59 2.72 8.40 -8.61
C LYS A 59 2.57 8.68 -7.11
N SER A 60 3.65 9.15 -6.47
CA SER A 60 3.60 9.50 -5.03
C SER A 60 2.76 10.77 -4.77
N VAL A 61 2.59 11.67 -5.75
CA VAL A 61 1.67 12.82 -5.64
C VAL A 61 0.22 12.34 -5.65
N LEU A 62 -0.13 11.38 -6.51
CA LEU A 62 -1.46 10.74 -6.52
C LEU A 62 -1.75 10.09 -5.18
N MET A 63 -0.84 9.26 -4.67
CA MET A 63 -1.03 8.64 -3.36
C MET A 63 -1.20 9.69 -2.25
N ARG A 64 -0.36 10.74 -2.24
CA ARG A 64 -0.48 11.82 -1.25
C ARG A 64 -1.78 12.59 -1.37
N ALA A 65 -2.33 12.75 -2.57
CA ALA A 65 -3.65 13.34 -2.77
C ALA A 65 -4.75 12.44 -2.20
N ILE A 66 -4.70 11.13 -2.47
CA ILE A 66 -5.66 10.15 -1.95
C ILE A 66 -5.66 10.09 -0.42
N ILE A 67 -4.49 10.17 0.23
CA ILE A 67 -4.39 10.17 1.70
C ILE A 67 -4.49 11.59 2.30
N GLY A 68 -4.80 12.61 1.48
CA GLY A 68 -5.04 13.99 1.88
C GLY A 68 -3.82 14.76 2.38
N LEU A 69 -2.63 14.37 1.98
CA LEU A 69 -1.39 15.12 2.23
C LEU A 69 -1.06 16.14 1.12
N GLN A 70 -1.74 16.03 -0.03
CA GLN A 70 -1.63 16.96 -1.14
C GLN A 70 -3.02 17.41 -1.55
N PRO A 71 -3.34 18.71 -1.50
CA PRO A 71 -4.65 19.20 -1.92
C PRO A 71 -4.87 18.99 -3.42
N ALA A 72 -6.09 18.60 -3.78
CA ALA A 72 -6.56 18.61 -5.16
C ALA A 72 -6.81 20.04 -5.60
N ALA A 73 -6.36 20.40 -6.81
CA ALA A 73 -6.69 21.69 -7.43
C ALA A 73 -8.06 21.64 -8.12
N ALA A 74 -8.50 20.45 -8.56
CA ALA A 74 -9.83 20.16 -9.09
C ALA A 74 -10.08 18.65 -9.04
N GLY A 75 -11.33 18.23 -9.26
CA GLY A 75 -11.76 16.84 -9.24
C GLY A 75 -12.21 16.40 -7.85
N ARG A 76 -12.57 15.11 -7.75
CA ARG A 76 -13.12 14.50 -6.53
C ARG A 76 -12.27 13.32 -6.10
N ILE A 77 -12.03 13.21 -4.81
CA ILE A 77 -11.42 12.04 -4.18
C ILE A 77 -12.37 11.55 -3.09
N GLU A 78 -12.71 10.28 -3.16
CA GLU A 78 -13.50 9.59 -2.16
C GLU A 78 -12.70 8.39 -1.64
N VAL A 79 -12.62 8.27 -0.31
CA VAL A 79 -11.95 7.14 0.36
C VAL A 79 -12.89 6.57 1.41
N LEU A 80 -13.14 5.27 1.34
CA LEU A 80 -14.07 4.54 2.22
C LEU A 80 -15.45 5.23 2.31
N GLY A 81 -15.96 5.70 1.15
CA GLY A 81 -17.26 6.37 1.05
C GLY A 81 -17.28 7.80 1.60
N ARG A 82 -16.13 8.41 1.90
CA ARG A 82 -16.02 9.79 2.37
C ARG A 82 -15.29 10.67 1.36
N SER A 83 -15.91 11.78 0.97
CA SER A 83 -15.26 12.79 0.12
C SER A 83 -14.13 13.46 0.90
N LEU A 84 -12.94 13.51 0.31
CA LEU A 84 -11.79 14.22 0.89
C LEU A 84 -11.65 15.65 0.32
N THR A 85 -12.35 15.97 -0.76
CA THR A 85 -12.30 17.29 -1.40
C THR A 85 -13.27 18.29 -0.77
N ASP A 86 -14.39 17.79 -0.21
CA ASP A 86 -15.45 18.62 0.36
C ASP A 86 -15.64 18.40 1.88
N ALA A 87 -14.72 17.64 2.51
CA ALA A 87 -14.93 17.14 3.86
C ALA A 87 -14.66 18.19 4.94
N ASP A 88 -15.52 18.19 5.94
CA ASP A 88 -15.24 18.73 7.27
C ASP A 88 -13.93 18.09 7.80
N PRO A 89 -12.97 18.89 8.32
CA PRO A 89 -11.74 18.38 8.91
C PRO A 89 -11.93 17.25 9.94
N ASP A 90 -13.02 17.25 10.69
CA ASP A 90 -13.33 16.21 11.69
C ASP A 90 -13.78 14.88 11.04
N ALA A 91 -14.55 14.93 9.95
CA ALA A 91 -14.94 13.73 9.19
C ALA A 91 -13.73 13.06 8.51
N TYR A 92 -12.75 13.89 8.11
CA TYR A 92 -11.49 13.42 7.54
C TYR A 92 -10.61 12.68 8.55
N LEU A 93 -10.54 13.14 9.80
CA LEU A 93 -9.77 12.50 10.86
C LEU A 93 -10.28 11.08 11.17
N ASP A 94 -11.59 10.87 11.07
CA ASP A 94 -12.22 9.58 11.33
C ASP A 94 -11.77 8.53 10.31
N VAL A 95 -11.79 8.86 9.04
CA VAL A 95 -11.37 7.98 7.94
C VAL A 95 -9.88 7.64 8.01
N ARG A 96 -9.04 8.56 8.50
CA ARG A 96 -7.59 8.37 8.57
C ARG A 96 -7.14 7.23 9.50
N SER A 97 -7.96 6.84 10.46
CA SER A 97 -7.67 5.69 11.33
C SER A 97 -7.81 4.35 10.59
N HIS A 98 -8.46 4.34 9.40
CA HIS A 98 -8.76 3.14 8.65
C HIS A 98 -7.80 2.87 7.48
N TRP A 99 -6.73 3.64 7.37
CA TRP A 99 -5.65 3.33 6.46
C TRP A 99 -4.28 3.39 7.10
N GLY A 100 -3.39 2.53 6.63
CA GLY A 100 -1.98 2.54 6.97
C GLY A 100 -1.13 3.00 5.79
N VAL A 101 -0.01 3.67 6.08
CA VAL A 101 0.89 4.16 5.04
C VAL A 101 2.33 3.75 5.35
N LEU A 102 2.95 3.08 4.38
CA LEU A 102 4.38 2.83 4.34
C LEU A 102 5.01 3.76 3.29
N PHE A 103 5.66 4.80 3.71
CA PHE A 103 6.44 5.70 2.84
C PHE A 103 7.78 5.08 2.44
N GLN A 104 8.31 5.55 1.32
CA GLN A 104 9.65 5.21 0.87
C GLN A 104 10.68 5.38 2.01
N GLY A 105 11.50 4.35 2.27
CA GLY A 105 12.46 4.37 3.37
C GLY A 105 11.89 4.01 4.76
N GLY A 106 10.58 3.74 4.90
CA GLY A 106 9.92 3.38 6.16
C GLY A 106 9.49 4.57 7.01
N ALA A 107 10.11 5.75 6.84
CA ALA A 107 9.81 7.01 7.55
C ALA A 107 9.65 6.84 9.08
N LEU A 108 10.52 6.04 9.71
CA LEU A 108 10.53 5.83 11.16
C LEU A 108 11.13 7.04 11.89
N PHE A 109 10.59 7.36 13.05
CA PHE A 109 11.19 8.32 13.97
C PHE A 109 12.49 7.72 14.53
N SER A 110 13.63 8.34 14.23
CA SER A 110 14.96 7.83 14.56
C SER A 110 15.26 7.79 16.05
N THR A 111 14.58 8.61 16.84
CA THR A 111 14.72 8.74 18.30
C THR A 111 13.83 7.79 19.08
N LEU A 112 12.97 7.03 18.41
CA LEU A 112 12.06 6.07 19.00
C LEU A 112 12.46 4.64 18.61
N THR A 113 12.22 3.69 19.51
CA THR A 113 12.35 2.27 19.21
C THR A 113 11.32 1.84 18.16
N VAL A 114 11.45 0.63 17.63
CA VAL A 114 10.46 0.04 16.72
C VAL A 114 9.09 -0.04 17.38
N GLY A 115 9.01 -0.55 18.61
CA GLY A 115 7.77 -0.63 19.36
C GLY A 115 7.12 0.74 19.54
N GLU A 116 7.89 1.73 19.99
CA GLU A 116 7.40 3.10 20.15
C GLU A 116 6.93 3.73 18.84
N ASN A 117 7.60 3.45 17.70
CA ASN A 117 7.13 3.87 16.39
C ASN A 117 5.76 3.28 16.04
N VAL A 118 5.52 2.01 16.37
CA VAL A 118 4.23 1.34 16.15
C VAL A 118 3.16 1.86 17.10
N GLU A 119 3.52 2.28 18.30
CA GLU A 119 2.58 2.87 19.26
C GLU A 119 2.08 4.27 18.87
N ILE A 120 2.78 5.02 17.98
CA ILE A 120 2.38 6.40 17.63
C ILE A 120 0.94 6.50 17.14
N PRO A 121 0.49 5.73 16.14
CA PRO A 121 -0.91 5.77 15.71
C PRO A 121 -1.87 5.41 16.82
N LEU A 122 -1.53 4.42 17.66
CA LEU A 122 -2.37 4.02 18.81
C LEU A 122 -2.53 5.17 19.82
N LYS A 123 -1.44 5.86 20.15
CA LYS A 123 -1.47 7.04 21.04
C LYS A 123 -2.31 8.18 20.48
N GLN A 124 -2.28 8.36 19.16
CA GLN A 124 -2.98 9.45 18.49
C GLN A 124 -4.50 9.20 18.40
N PHE A 125 -4.91 8.00 18.04
CA PHE A 125 -6.32 7.68 17.76
C PHE A 125 -7.04 7.08 18.96
N TYR A 126 -6.31 6.39 19.84
CA TYR A 126 -6.83 5.73 21.03
C TYR A 126 -6.00 6.09 22.27
N PRO A 127 -6.00 7.37 22.70
CA PRO A 127 -5.15 7.85 23.79
C PRO A 127 -5.43 7.17 25.13
N ASP A 128 -6.66 6.66 25.31
CA ASP A 128 -7.12 6.03 26.54
C ASP A 128 -6.75 4.53 26.65
N ILE A 129 -6.11 3.96 25.62
CA ILE A 129 -5.61 2.58 25.73
C ILE A 129 -4.55 2.50 26.83
N GLU A 130 -4.73 1.52 27.70
CA GLU A 130 -3.80 1.23 28.79
C GLU A 130 -2.38 0.97 28.22
N PRO A 131 -1.31 1.56 28.82
CA PRO A 131 0.03 1.49 28.27
C PRO A 131 0.57 0.08 28.02
N SER A 132 0.27 -0.89 28.91
CA SER A 132 0.69 -2.28 28.77
C SER A 132 0.04 -2.92 27.53
N LEU A 133 -1.28 -2.74 27.36
CA LEU A 133 -2.02 -3.24 26.20
C LEU A 133 -1.50 -2.63 24.88
N ARG A 134 -1.16 -1.34 24.91
CA ARG A 134 -0.58 -0.66 23.74
C ARG A 134 0.79 -1.25 23.34
N CYS A 135 1.65 -1.55 24.35
CA CYS A 135 2.90 -2.26 24.11
C CYS A 135 2.68 -3.66 23.51
N ASP A 136 1.69 -4.41 24.03
CA ASP A 136 1.38 -5.75 23.51
C ASP A 136 0.86 -5.71 22.07
N ILE A 137 -0.01 -4.74 21.75
CA ILE A 137 -0.46 -4.50 20.38
C ILE A 137 0.75 -4.18 19.47
N ALA A 138 1.61 -3.26 19.89
CA ALA A 138 2.79 -2.89 19.09
C ALA A 138 3.72 -4.09 18.85
N ARG A 139 3.98 -4.89 19.88
CA ARG A 139 4.76 -6.14 19.79
C ARG A 139 4.11 -7.13 18.81
N TYR A 140 2.81 -7.34 18.90
CA TYR A 140 2.08 -8.19 17.96
C TYR A 140 2.23 -7.72 16.51
N LYS A 141 2.09 -6.41 16.24
CA LYS A 141 2.24 -5.86 14.89
C LYS A 141 3.67 -5.97 14.35
N VAL A 142 4.67 -5.86 15.21
CA VAL A 142 6.07 -6.10 14.86
C VAL A 142 6.27 -7.56 14.42
N LEU A 143 5.75 -8.52 15.17
CA LEU A 143 5.82 -9.94 14.81
C LEU A 143 5.03 -10.23 13.53
N LEU A 144 3.83 -9.64 13.37
CA LEU A 144 2.99 -9.78 12.18
C LEU A 144 3.69 -9.26 10.91
N SER A 145 4.54 -8.24 11.01
CA SER A 145 5.36 -7.74 9.90
C SER A 145 6.58 -8.63 9.57
N GLY A 146 6.73 -9.78 10.25
CA GLY A 146 7.82 -10.73 10.06
C GLY A 146 9.15 -10.27 10.66
N LEU A 147 9.13 -9.37 11.64
CA LEU A 147 10.29 -9.03 12.44
C LEU A 147 10.41 -9.96 13.65
N PRO A 148 11.62 -10.26 14.12
CA PRO A 148 11.82 -10.99 15.37
C PRO A 148 11.43 -10.12 16.56
N GLU A 149 11.11 -10.75 17.68
CA GLU A 149 10.64 -10.09 18.90
C GLU A 149 11.64 -9.07 19.45
N ASP A 150 12.93 -9.37 19.40
CA ASP A 150 14.01 -8.49 19.87
C ASP A 150 14.10 -7.17 19.07
N ALA A 151 13.46 -7.10 17.90
CA ALA A 151 13.37 -5.88 17.12
C ALA A 151 12.52 -4.79 17.78
N VAL A 152 11.58 -5.14 18.66
CA VAL A 152 10.70 -4.19 19.35
C VAL A 152 11.49 -3.11 20.10
N SER A 153 12.59 -3.49 20.76
CA SER A 153 13.42 -2.59 21.56
C SER A 153 14.54 -1.90 20.77
N LYS A 154 14.73 -2.25 19.48
CA LYS A 154 15.78 -1.66 18.64
C LYS A 154 15.37 -0.29 18.12
N PHE A 155 16.38 0.58 17.97
CA PHE A 155 16.22 1.85 17.25
C PHE A 155 16.40 1.65 15.73
N PRO A 156 15.81 2.52 14.89
CA PRO A 156 15.97 2.43 13.44
C PRO A 156 17.40 2.35 12.94
N ALA A 157 18.35 2.98 13.64
CA ALA A 157 19.77 2.93 13.30
C ALA A 157 20.39 1.52 13.43
N GLN A 158 19.78 0.63 14.23
CA GLN A 158 20.23 -0.74 14.47
C GLN A 158 19.62 -1.76 13.50
N LEU A 159 18.76 -1.30 12.57
CA LEU A 159 18.03 -2.15 11.65
C LEU A 159 18.66 -2.16 10.26
N SER A 160 18.64 -3.31 9.58
CA SER A 160 18.88 -3.38 8.14
C SER A 160 17.80 -2.64 7.35
N GLY A 161 18.06 -2.35 6.06
CA GLY A 161 17.08 -1.71 5.18
C GLY A 161 15.73 -2.47 5.13
N GLY A 162 15.79 -3.79 5.01
CA GLY A 162 14.59 -4.64 5.01
C GLY A 162 13.86 -4.63 6.35
N MET A 163 14.58 -4.63 7.47
CA MET A 163 13.96 -4.52 8.79
C MET A 163 13.29 -3.15 8.99
N LYS A 164 13.87 -2.05 8.49
CA LYS A 164 13.23 -0.72 8.52
C LYS A 164 11.91 -0.71 7.76
N LYS A 165 11.86 -1.33 6.59
CA LYS A 165 10.63 -1.46 5.79
C LYS A 165 9.56 -2.25 6.55
N ARG A 166 9.93 -3.39 7.16
CA ARG A 166 9.03 -4.20 7.98
C ARG A 166 8.54 -3.45 9.23
N ALA A 167 9.40 -2.69 9.89
CA ALA A 167 8.99 -1.83 11.02
C ALA A 167 8.01 -0.72 10.59
N GLY A 168 8.24 -0.11 9.42
CA GLY A 168 7.29 0.82 8.82
C GLY A 168 5.95 0.17 8.47
N LEU A 169 5.97 -1.09 8.00
CA LEU A 169 4.76 -1.88 7.75
C LEU A 169 4.03 -2.20 9.06
N ALA A 170 4.74 -2.59 10.13
CA ALA A 170 4.15 -2.81 11.45
C ALA A 170 3.41 -1.57 11.96
N ARG A 171 4.01 -0.37 11.79
CA ARG A 171 3.37 0.90 12.14
C ARG A 171 2.14 1.17 11.27
N ALA A 172 2.21 0.89 9.96
CA ALA A 172 1.08 1.06 9.06
C ALA A 172 -0.10 0.15 9.44
N LEU A 173 0.17 -1.04 10.00
CA LEU A 173 -0.83 -2.00 10.45
C LEU A 173 -1.34 -1.75 11.88
N ALA A 174 -0.83 -0.74 12.59
CA ALA A 174 -1.07 -0.55 14.02
C ALA A 174 -2.56 -0.42 14.40
N LEU A 175 -3.37 0.18 13.52
CA LEU A 175 -4.79 0.46 13.74
C LEU A 175 -5.74 -0.55 13.06
N ASP A 176 -5.25 -1.70 12.61
CA ASP A 176 -6.04 -2.67 11.82
C ASP A 176 -6.77 -2.01 10.63
N PRO A 177 -6.01 -1.40 9.71
CA PRO A 177 -6.59 -0.63 8.62
C PRO A 177 -7.36 -1.51 7.63
N GLU A 178 -8.31 -0.91 6.87
CA GLU A 178 -8.93 -1.52 5.69
C GLU A 178 -8.12 -1.26 4.41
N LEU A 179 -7.39 -0.14 4.38
CA LEU A 179 -6.54 0.27 3.26
C LEU A 179 -5.07 0.31 3.67
N LEU A 180 -4.21 -0.20 2.80
CA LEU A 180 -2.76 -0.14 2.98
C LEU A 180 -2.12 0.54 1.77
N PHE A 181 -1.43 1.65 2.00
CA PHE A 181 -0.69 2.40 1.00
C PHE A 181 0.80 2.09 1.13
N LEU A 182 1.42 1.64 0.04
CA LEU A 182 2.83 1.26 0.00
C LEU A 182 3.54 2.06 -1.09
N ASP A 183 4.49 2.92 -0.72
CA ASP A 183 5.31 3.70 -1.64
C ASP A 183 6.70 3.07 -1.77
N GLU A 184 6.95 2.38 -2.90
CA GLU A 184 8.21 1.71 -3.22
C GLU A 184 8.71 0.79 -2.06
N PRO A 185 7.89 -0.17 -1.60
CA PRO A 185 8.20 -0.93 -0.39
C PRO A 185 9.43 -1.81 -0.54
N THR A 186 9.71 -2.34 -1.72
CA THR A 186 10.85 -3.22 -2.01
C THR A 186 12.11 -2.50 -2.49
N ALA A 187 12.01 -1.17 -2.75
CA ALA A 187 13.15 -0.40 -3.24
C ALA A 187 14.36 -0.48 -2.28
N GLY A 188 15.52 -0.84 -2.84
CA GLY A 188 16.78 -0.97 -2.07
C GLY A 188 16.91 -2.28 -1.29
N LEU A 189 16.01 -3.24 -1.46
CA LEU A 189 16.17 -4.60 -0.98
C LEU A 189 16.91 -5.45 -2.02
N ASP A 190 17.58 -6.49 -1.54
CA ASP A 190 18.06 -7.55 -2.43
C ASP A 190 16.87 -8.36 -2.98
N PRO A 191 17.02 -9.10 -4.10
CA PRO A 191 15.90 -9.81 -4.73
C PRO A 191 15.20 -10.81 -3.79
N ILE A 192 15.93 -11.48 -2.90
CA ILE A 192 15.33 -12.43 -1.94
C ILE A 192 14.51 -11.68 -0.89
N GLY A 193 15.03 -10.55 -0.41
CA GLY A 193 14.34 -9.67 0.54
C GLY A 193 13.08 -9.07 -0.06
N ALA A 194 13.12 -8.62 -1.32
CA ALA A 194 11.99 -8.11 -2.06
C ALA A 194 10.88 -9.17 -2.20
N ALA A 195 11.21 -10.36 -2.70
CA ALA A 195 10.26 -11.47 -2.85
C ALA A 195 9.63 -11.91 -1.51
N LYS A 196 10.39 -11.86 -0.39
CA LYS A 196 9.84 -12.14 0.94
C LYS A 196 8.89 -11.04 1.42
N PHE A 197 9.15 -9.77 1.07
CA PHE A 197 8.28 -8.65 1.41
C PHE A 197 6.98 -8.73 0.60
N ASP A 198 7.06 -9.05 -0.67
CA ASP A 198 5.91 -9.20 -1.57
C ASP A 198 4.98 -10.33 -1.10
N ARG A 199 5.54 -11.51 -0.79
CA ARG A 199 4.77 -12.61 -0.20
C ARG A 199 4.08 -12.22 1.09
N LEU A 200 4.80 -11.59 2.02
CA LEU A 200 4.21 -11.10 3.26
C LEU A 200 3.05 -10.13 2.97
N THR A 201 3.22 -9.21 2.02
CA THR A 201 2.16 -8.25 1.64
C THR A 201 0.92 -8.98 1.12
N ARG A 202 1.09 -10.01 0.26
CA ARG A 202 -0.02 -10.81 -0.26
C ARG A 202 -0.69 -11.63 0.86
N GLU A 203 0.08 -12.25 1.75
CA GLU A 203 -0.44 -13.01 2.89
C GLU A 203 -1.25 -12.12 3.84
N LEU A 204 -0.75 -10.93 4.16
CA LEU A 204 -1.47 -9.95 4.98
C LEU A 204 -2.76 -9.48 4.31
N GLN A 205 -2.70 -9.18 3.00
CA GLN A 205 -3.88 -8.78 2.24
C GLN A 205 -4.97 -9.85 2.28
N GLN A 206 -4.63 -11.12 2.06
CA GLN A 206 -5.59 -12.23 2.08
C GLN A 206 -6.12 -12.52 3.48
N THR A 207 -5.25 -12.51 4.50
CA THR A 207 -5.61 -12.88 5.86
C THR A 207 -6.44 -11.79 6.55
N LEU A 208 -6.09 -10.52 6.32
CA LEU A 208 -6.73 -9.37 6.95
C LEU A 208 -7.82 -8.73 6.07
N GLY A 209 -8.00 -9.18 4.82
CA GLY A 209 -8.97 -8.61 3.90
C GLY A 209 -8.63 -7.18 3.45
N LEU A 210 -7.33 -6.84 3.39
CA LEU A 210 -6.86 -5.49 3.06
C LEU A 210 -7.12 -5.16 1.58
N THR A 211 -7.38 -3.89 1.30
CA THR A 211 -7.17 -3.33 -0.04
C THR A 211 -5.81 -2.62 -0.06
N VAL A 212 -4.97 -2.92 -1.04
CA VAL A 212 -3.60 -2.40 -1.10
C VAL A 212 -3.39 -1.51 -2.32
N PHE A 213 -2.96 -0.28 -2.09
CA PHE A 213 -2.52 0.66 -3.11
C PHE A 213 -0.99 0.69 -3.10
N LEU A 214 -0.37 0.12 -4.13
CA LEU A 214 1.08 -0.10 -4.21
C LEU A 214 1.70 0.73 -5.32
N ILE A 215 2.64 1.61 -5.00
CA ILE A 215 3.51 2.25 -5.98
C ILE A 215 4.78 1.43 -6.09
N THR A 216 5.12 1.00 -7.28
CA THR A 216 6.40 0.34 -7.55
C THR A 216 6.84 0.52 -9.00
N HIS A 217 8.14 0.36 -9.24
CA HIS A 217 8.70 0.22 -10.58
C HIS A 217 9.29 -1.19 -10.81
N ASP A 218 9.11 -2.08 -9.83
CA ASP A 218 9.58 -3.45 -9.89
C ASP A 218 8.55 -4.34 -10.60
N LEU A 219 8.94 -4.87 -11.75
CA LEU A 219 8.10 -5.74 -12.55
C LEU A 219 7.82 -7.07 -11.87
N ASP A 220 8.80 -7.63 -11.14
CA ASP A 220 8.61 -8.89 -10.43
C ASP A 220 7.50 -8.74 -9.36
N THR A 221 7.52 -7.65 -8.59
CA THR A 221 6.44 -7.31 -7.64
C THR A 221 5.08 -7.21 -8.34
N LEU A 222 5.01 -6.54 -9.51
CA LEU A 222 3.74 -6.40 -10.24
C LEU A 222 3.18 -7.75 -10.69
N TYR A 223 4.03 -8.61 -11.23
CA TYR A 223 3.63 -9.95 -11.68
C TYR A 223 3.29 -10.88 -10.52
N GLU A 224 3.97 -10.75 -9.38
CA GLU A 224 3.81 -11.67 -8.23
C GLU A 224 2.56 -11.35 -7.40
N ILE A 225 2.33 -10.07 -7.09
CA ILE A 225 1.30 -9.72 -6.10
C ILE A 225 0.21 -8.75 -6.57
N CYS A 226 0.30 -8.12 -7.75
CA CYS A 226 -0.75 -7.20 -8.17
C CYS A 226 -1.89 -7.91 -8.90
N ASP A 227 -3.13 -7.63 -8.52
CA ASP A 227 -4.33 -8.11 -9.19
C ASP A 227 -4.63 -7.26 -10.43
N ARG A 228 -4.47 -5.94 -10.31
CA ARG A 228 -4.56 -4.97 -11.40
C ARG A 228 -3.43 -3.98 -11.32
N VAL A 229 -3.12 -3.37 -12.45
CA VAL A 229 -2.09 -2.31 -12.54
C VAL A 229 -2.71 -1.09 -13.23
N ALA A 230 -2.51 0.08 -12.63
CA ALA A 230 -2.83 1.39 -13.20
C ALA A 230 -1.56 2.05 -13.75
N VAL A 231 -1.61 2.49 -14.99
CA VAL A 231 -0.48 3.12 -15.68
C VAL A 231 -0.69 4.62 -15.75
N ILE A 232 0.24 5.40 -15.17
CA ILE A 232 0.25 6.86 -15.26
C ILE A 232 1.21 7.30 -16.36
N ALA A 233 0.66 7.95 -17.38
CA ALA A 233 1.40 8.69 -18.39
C ALA A 233 0.58 9.92 -18.81
N ASP A 234 1.20 10.88 -19.47
CA ASP A 234 0.54 12.07 -19.99
C ASP A 234 -0.37 12.79 -18.96
N LYS A 235 0.09 12.82 -17.68
CA LYS A 235 -0.60 13.43 -16.52
C LYS A 235 -1.92 12.76 -16.11
N ARG A 236 -2.26 11.60 -16.66
CA ARG A 236 -3.50 10.86 -16.38
C ARG A 236 -3.27 9.36 -16.26
N ILE A 237 -4.27 8.63 -15.84
CA ILE A 237 -4.29 7.17 -15.97
C ILE A 237 -4.64 6.86 -17.43
N ILE A 238 -3.72 6.19 -18.12
CA ILE A 238 -3.90 5.81 -19.54
C ILE A 238 -4.48 4.41 -19.69
N ALA A 239 -4.28 3.53 -18.69
CA ALA A 239 -4.84 2.18 -18.69
C ALA A 239 -4.93 1.65 -17.25
N VAL A 240 -5.93 0.82 -16.97
CA VAL A 240 -6.09 0.04 -15.72
C VAL A 240 -6.59 -1.34 -16.09
N GLY A 241 -5.93 -2.38 -15.59
CA GLY A 241 -6.35 -3.76 -15.81
C GLY A 241 -5.35 -4.77 -15.31
N THR A 242 -5.62 -6.04 -15.55
CA THR A 242 -4.62 -7.11 -15.37
C THR A 242 -3.45 -6.91 -16.34
N ILE A 243 -2.28 -7.44 -16.02
CA ILE A 243 -1.12 -7.31 -16.92
C ILE A 243 -1.42 -7.83 -18.33
N PRO A 244 -2.09 -8.98 -18.55
CA PRO A 244 -2.51 -9.39 -19.89
C PRO A 244 -3.35 -8.34 -20.65
N GLN A 245 -4.32 -7.70 -19.97
CA GLN A 245 -5.14 -6.63 -20.57
C GLN A 245 -4.30 -5.39 -20.91
N LEU A 246 -3.33 -5.03 -20.07
CA LEU A 246 -2.44 -3.91 -20.34
C LEU A 246 -1.55 -4.17 -21.58
N LEU A 247 -1.12 -5.41 -21.78
CA LEU A 247 -0.33 -5.80 -22.95
C LEU A 247 -1.08 -5.68 -24.29
N GLU A 248 -2.42 -5.67 -24.25
CA GLU A 248 -3.27 -5.42 -25.42
C GLU A 248 -3.44 -3.91 -25.72
N THR A 249 -3.08 -3.05 -24.75
CA THR A 249 -3.19 -1.60 -24.89
C THR A 249 -2.05 -1.06 -25.74
N ARG A 250 -2.39 -0.44 -26.88
CA ARG A 250 -1.40 0.19 -27.76
C ARG A 250 -0.99 1.57 -27.24
N HIS A 251 0.04 1.58 -26.40
CA HIS A 251 0.67 2.80 -25.91
C HIS A 251 2.19 2.63 -25.82
N PRO A 252 3.01 3.56 -26.36
CA PRO A 252 4.47 3.38 -26.45
C PRO A 252 5.12 3.07 -25.11
N TRP A 253 4.69 3.75 -24.02
CA TRP A 253 5.21 3.51 -22.69
C TRP A 253 4.89 2.11 -22.17
N ILE A 254 3.66 1.60 -22.41
CA ILE A 254 3.23 0.26 -21.97
C ILE A 254 4.04 -0.81 -22.72
N GLU A 255 4.18 -0.63 -24.04
CA GLU A 255 4.95 -1.54 -24.88
C GLU A 255 6.42 -1.62 -24.45
N GLU A 256 7.05 -0.47 -24.19
CA GLU A 256 8.44 -0.41 -23.75
C GLU A 256 8.61 -1.01 -22.35
N TYR A 257 7.72 -0.70 -21.42
CA TYR A 257 7.82 -1.12 -20.02
C TYR A 257 7.60 -2.62 -19.85
N PHE A 258 6.50 -3.17 -20.39
CA PHE A 258 6.14 -4.57 -20.20
C PHE A 258 6.76 -5.51 -21.25
N ASN A 259 6.99 -5.07 -22.49
CA ASN A 259 7.59 -5.88 -23.54
C ASN A 259 9.10 -5.64 -23.71
N GLY A 260 9.69 -4.73 -22.92
CA GLY A 260 11.13 -4.54 -22.85
C GLY A 260 11.86 -5.78 -22.28
N PRO A 261 13.20 -5.82 -22.28
CA PRO A 261 13.95 -6.99 -21.81
C PRO A 261 13.61 -7.41 -20.37
N ARG A 262 13.40 -6.43 -19.47
CA ARG A 262 13.03 -6.69 -18.07
C ARG A 262 11.60 -7.24 -17.96
N GLY A 263 10.64 -6.69 -18.71
CA GLY A 263 9.25 -7.15 -18.71
C GLY A 263 9.12 -8.59 -19.20
N ARG A 264 9.88 -8.97 -20.24
CA ARG A 264 9.94 -10.35 -20.71
C ARG A 264 10.54 -11.28 -19.66
N ALA A 265 11.64 -10.90 -19.02
CA ALA A 265 12.29 -11.71 -18.00
C ALA A 265 11.36 -11.97 -16.77
N ALA A 266 10.64 -10.94 -16.30
CA ALA A 266 9.67 -11.07 -15.21
C ALA A 266 8.51 -12.01 -15.59
N ARG A 267 7.97 -11.87 -16.82
CA ARG A 267 6.92 -12.76 -17.33
C ARG A 267 7.39 -14.20 -17.39
N ASP A 268 8.56 -14.46 -17.98
CA ASP A 268 9.12 -15.81 -18.09
C ASP A 268 9.38 -16.45 -16.72
N SER A 269 9.79 -15.65 -15.74
CA SER A 269 9.96 -16.09 -14.35
C SER A 269 8.64 -16.55 -13.74
N ARG A 270 7.57 -15.74 -13.88
CA ARG A 270 6.22 -16.07 -13.41
C ARG A 270 5.69 -17.35 -14.07
N ASP A 271 5.81 -17.46 -15.40
CA ASP A 271 5.30 -18.62 -16.15
C ASP A 271 5.98 -19.93 -15.72
N ARG A 272 7.27 -19.87 -15.39
CA ARG A 272 7.99 -21.03 -14.79
C ARG A 272 7.46 -21.42 -13.42
N VAL A 273 7.18 -20.45 -12.55
CA VAL A 273 6.62 -20.70 -11.21
C VAL A 273 5.25 -21.36 -11.33
N LEU A 274 4.37 -20.85 -12.20
CA LEU A 274 3.04 -21.40 -12.44
C LEU A 274 3.11 -22.81 -13.08
N ALA A 275 4.05 -23.06 -13.99
CA ALA A 275 4.26 -24.37 -14.61
C ALA A 275 4.80 -25.41 -13.61
N GLY A 276 5.64 -24.99 -12.66
CA GLY A 276 6.18 -25.85 -11.59
C GLY A 276 5.18 -26.16 -10.47
N ALA A 277 4.13 -25.36 -10.34
CA ALA A 277 3.07 -25.53 -9.33
C ALA A 277 1.94 -26.51 -9.74
N LYS A 278 2.08 -27.26 -10.86
CA LYS A 278 1.10 -28.31 -11.20
C LYS A 278 1.08 -29.37 -10.10
N PRO A 279 -0.11 -29.78 -9.61
CA PRO A 279 -0.21 -30.79 -8.58
C PRO A 279 0.47 -32.09 -9.05
N VAL A 280 1.34 -32.64 -8.22
CA VAL A 280 1.88 -33.99 -8.39
C VAL A 280 0.67 -34.91 -8.41
N ASP A 281 0.40 -35.53 -9.53
CA ASP A 281 -0.65 -36.57 -9.68
C ASP A 281 -0.28 -37.77 -8.81
N ASN A 282 -0.83 -37.81 -7.61
CA ASN A 282 -0.58 -38.82 -6.60
C ASN A 282 -1.40 -40.07 -6.91
N ARG A 283 -1.43 -40.53 -8.17
CA ARG A 283 -1.92 -41.84 -8.53
C ARG A 283 -0.80 -42.84 -8.31
N ALA A 284 -0.76 -43.41 -7.12
CA ALA A 284 0.00 -44.63 -6.87
C ALA A 284 -0.43 -45.70 -7.87
N PRO A 285 0.50 -46.46 -8.50
CA PRO A 285 0.13 -47.60 -9.30
C PRO A 285 -0.49 -48.62 -8.37
N ARG A 286 -1.77 -48.97 -8.58
CA ARG A 286 -2.40 -50.14 -7.95
C ARG A 286 -1.69 -51.33 -8.52
N GLY A 287 -1.10 -52.12 -7.62
CA GLY A 287 -0.27 -53.24 -7.89
C GLY A 287 -0.95 -54.37 -8.68
N ALA A 288 -0.09 -55.09 -9.36
CA ALA A 288 -0.29 -56.50 -9.75
C ALA A 288 0.34 -57.43 -8.70
#